data_6b4589250768f687af7c5b5760d39a46
#
_entry.id   6b4589250768f687af7c5b5760d39a46
#
_cell.length_a   1.000
_cell.length_b   1.000
_cell.length_c   1.000
_cell.angle_alpha   90.00
_cell.angle_beta   90.00
_cell.angle_gamma   90.00
#
_symmetry.space_group_name_H-M   'P 1'
#
loop_
_entity.id
_entity.type
_entity.pdbx_description
1 polymer ?
#
loop_
_entity_poly.entity_id
_entity_poly.type
_entity_poly.pdbx_seq_one_letter_code
_entity_poly.pdbx_strand_id
1 'polypeptide(L)'
;MGFENGVKSFRLNLDKAFRNGYTLVDIKNLVCEYSIDCREVEVKLEEVASNYTPVFEWISSKGVVKLSIPRSIYGVVKEDLKKYSPRFTGLIEDKVVLEILPYKAPDVYKTLRDKLGNVLDPQNLFTEKPLVIQPELRNIELRPYQKEALEKWIENNYRGVIALPTGAGKSIVALAALTRVNTRTLIIAYTKEQVLQWREFILKYTTIPPHMVGVFYSEEKKLAPVTITTYQSGFRNINTLSPYFGMLIVDEVHHLPAEKFKYIAMHSIAVYRMGLSATPTREDGKHEELFPLLGGIVYYKLPGELVEQGYLAPYKVITVKVKLSKQERELYEQLRKKYRALVGGLKFQEVLELARRGDSRAAEALKIHSEARMLLAKSTSKIDKAVEIAREEYEKGNKVIVFTQYVDQAREIARRLEALLLTGDTPEEERKRALQEFKYAQRGILVVTTVGDEGLDIPDANVGILVSGTGSRRQFIQRLGRLLRPKPGGKEAVMYEIILEKTTEEFQARKRKTLNLDEYLGEDQETSLY
;
A
#
# COMPACT_ATOMS: atom_id res chain seq x y z
N MET A 1 -58.25 13.54 -9.94
CA MET A 1 -59.29 12.60 -9.51
C MET A 1 -60.34 12.59 -10.61
N GLY A 2 -60.68 11.43 -11.14
CA GLY A 2 -61.74 11.21 -12.11
C GLY A 2 -62.69 10.16 -11.57
N PHE A 3 -63.93 10.12 -12.15
CA PHE A 3 -64.89 9.07 -11.88
C PHE A 3 -65.12 8.31 -13.19
N GLU A 4 -64.75 7.02 -13.21
CA GLU A 4 -65.18 6.11 -14.30
C GLU A 4 -65.97 4.96 -13.70
N ASN A 5 -67.13 4.70 -14.24
CA ASN A 5 -68.07 3.62 -13.83
C ASN A 5 -68.35 3.54 -12.31
N GLY A 6 -68.50 4.70 -11.64
CA GLY A 6 -68.81 4.76 -10.21
C GLY A 6 -67.57 4.51 -9.26
N VAL A 7 -66.38 4.28 -9.80
CA VAL A 7 -65.15 4.10 -9.03
C VAL A 7 -64.34 5.37 -9.09
N LYS A 8 -63.87 5.85 -7.94
CA LYS A 8 -62.91 6.97 -7.88
C LYS A 8 -61.59 6.51 -8.46
N SER A 9 -61.17 7.10 -9.57
CA SER A 9 -59.85 6.89 -10.13
C SER A 9 -58.91 8.07 -9.80
N PHE A 10 -57.66 7.81 -9.61
CA PHE A 10 -56.63 8.85 -9.48
C PHE A 10 -55.44 8.54 -10.40
N ARG A 11 -54.87 9.57 -10.99
CA ARG A 11 -53.66 9.49 -11.78
C ARG A 11 -52.50 9.98 -10.95
N LEU A 12 -51.49 9.13 -10.78
CA LEU A 12 -50.23 9.51 -10.14
C LEU A 12 -49.25 10.02 -11.20
N ASN A 13 -48.71 11.23 -10.97
CA ASN A 13 -47.62 11.74 -11.78
C ASN A 13 -46.28 11.35 -11.10
N LEU A 14 -45.64 10.28 -11.61
CA LEU A 14 -44.42 9.75 -11.07
C LEU A 14 -43.26 10.76 -11.10
N ASP A 15 -43.11 11.53 -12.19
CA ASP A 15 -42.10 12.57 -12.29
C ASP A 15 -42.23 13.62 -11.19
N LYS A 16 -43.45 14.04 -10.91
CA LYS A 16 -43.72 15.01 -9.84
C LYS A 16 -43.53 14.40 -8.46
N ALA A 17 -43.86 13.13 -8.26
CA ALA A 17 -43.60 12.42 -7.01
C ALA A 17 -42.10 12.32 -6.71
N PHE A 18 -41.31 11.89 -7.67
CA PHE A 18 -39.83 11.83 -7.50
C PHE A 18 -39.22 13.21 -7.29
N ARG A 19 -39.66 14.25 -7.99
CA ARG A 19 -39.18 15.63 -7.76
C ARG A 19 -39.47 16.14 -6.35
N ASN A 20 -40.57 15.63 -5.75
CA ASN A 20 -40.93 15.93 -4.37
C ASN A 20 -40.25 15.01 -3.34
N GLY A 21 -39.33 14.13 -3.77
CA GLY A 21 -38.54 13.27 -2.88
C GLY A 21 -39.18 11.94 -2.50
N TYR A 22 -40.32 11.57 -3.10
CA TYR A 22 -40.92 10.25 -2.87
C TYR A 22 -40.10 9.16 -3.59
N THR A 23 -39.82 8.06 -2.91
CA THR A 23 -39.23 6.86 -3.48
C THR A 23 -40.24 5.96 -4.16
N LEU A 24 -39.80 4.98 -4.96
CA LEU A 24 -40.71 3.94 -5.49
C LEU A 24 -41.41 3.17 -4.37
N VAL A 25 -40.76 2.97 -3.25
CA VAL A 25 -41.34 2.30 -2.07
C VAL A 25 -42.47 3.16 -1.45
N ASP A 26 -42.21 4.47 -1.29
CA ASP A 26 -43.24 5.40 -0.78
C ASP A 26 -44.44 5.46 -1.70
N ILE A 27 -44.18 5.51 -3.01
CA ILE A 27 -45.24 5.53 -4.04
C ILE A 27 -46.04 4.22 -3.99
N LYS A 28 -45.37 3.06 -3.90
CA LYS A 28 -46.03 1.77 -3.75
C LYS A 28 -46.92 1.73 -2.51
N ASN A 29 -46.40 2.10 -1.36
CA ASN A 29 -47.14 2.10 -0.11
C ASN A 29 -48.36 3.02 -0.20
N LEU A 30 -48.19 4.25 -0.71
CA LEU A 30 -49.26 5.22 -0.87
C LEU A 30 -50.37 4.71 -1.82
N VAL A 31 -49.96 4.11 -2.96
CA VAL A 31 -50.92 3.64 -3.95
C VAL A 31 -51.63 2.38 -3.48
N CYS A 32 -50.94 1.47 -2.79
CA CYS A 32 -51.57 0.29 -2.20
C CYS A 32 -52.57 0.62 -1.10
N GLU A 33 -52.36 1.70 -0.34
CA GLU A 33 -53.31 2.16 0.67
C GLU A 33 -54.67 2.56 0.08
N TYR A 34 -54.66 3.07 -1.18
CA TYR A 34 -55.88 3.56 -1.86
C TYR A 34 -56.37 2.65 -3.00
N SER A 35 -55.74 1.50 -3.26
CA SER A 35 -56.10 0.59 -4.32
C SER A 35 -56.97 -0.57 -3.81
N ILE A 36 -57.87 -1.08 -4.69
CA ILE A 36 -58.69 -2.25 -4.41
C ILE A 36 -57.85 -3.54 -4.50
N ASP A 37 -56.87 -3.57 -5.41
CA ASP A 37 -55.90 -4.69 -5.54
C ASP A 37 -54.49 -4.15 -5.63
N CYS A 38 -53.76 -4.33 -4.55
CA CYS A 38 -52.34 -3.92 -4.47
C CYS A 38 -51.43 -4.73 -5.41
N ARG A 39 -51.76 -5.99 -5.74
CA ARG A 39 -50.93 -6.83 -6.63
C ARG A 39 -50.93 -6.28 -8.07
N GLU A 40 -52.07 -5.82 -8.56
CA GLU A 40 -52.15 -5.20 -9.89
C GLU A 40 -51.30 -3.91 -9.95
N VAL A 41 -51.31 -3.14 -8.87
CA VAL A 41 -50.49 -1.93 -8.72
C VAL A 41 -49.00 -2.28 -8.69
N GLU A 42 -48.62 -3.33 -7.97
CA GLU A 42 -47.23 -3.81 -7.90
C GLU A 42 -46.69 -4.17 -9.29
N VAL A 43 -47.46 -4.96 -10.07
CA VAL A 43 -47.07 -5.36 -11.43
C VAL A 43 -46.91 -4.13 -12.33
N LYS A 44 -47.82 -3.20 -12.31
CA LYS A 44 -47.75 -1.96 -13.11
C LYS A 44 -46.59 -1.05 -12.67
N LEU A 45 -46.31 -0.96 -11.38
CA LEU A 45 -45.15 -0.21 -10.87
C LEU A 45 -43.85 -0.86 -11.27
N GLU A 46 -43.73 -2.19 -11.25
CA GLU A 46 -42.55 -2.92 -11.71
C GLU A 46 -42.28 -2.71 -13.20
N GLU A 47 -43.32 -2.75 -14.05
CA GLU A 47 -43.21 -2.47 -15.48
C GLU A 47 -42.65 -1.06 -15.75
N VAL A 48 -43.08 -0.08 -14.97
CA VAL A 48 -42.66 1.32 -15.14
C VAL A 48 -41.38 1.65 -14.38
N ALA A 49 -41.04 0.87 -13.33
CA ALA A 49 -39.89 1.12 -12.44
C ALA A 49 -38.58 1.22 -13.19
N SER A 50 -38.39 0.41 -14.24
CA SER A 50 -37.16 0.42 -15.04
C SER A 50 -36.85 1.80 -15.66
N ASN A 51 -37.91 2.59 -15.96
CA ASN A 51 -37.74 3.94 -16.50
C ASN A 51 -37.35 4.99 -15.45
N TYR A 52 -37.47 4.64 -14.17
CA TYR A 52 -37.17 5.55 -13.04
C TYR A 52 -36.03 5.04 -12.17
N THR A 53 -35.35 3.97 -12.57
CA THR A 53 -34.31 3.35 -11.76
C THR A 53 -32.92 3.65 -12.34
N PRO A 54 -31.97 4.16 -11.54
CA PRO A 54 -30.56 4.26 -11.94
C PRO A 54 -29.93 2.89 -12.19
N VAL A 55 -29.07 2.81 -13.20
CA VAL A 55 -28.40 1.58 -13.61
C VAL A 55 -26.89 1.75 -13.54
N PHE A 56 -26.22 0.82 -12.87
CA PHE A 56 -24.77 0.75 -12.83
C PHE A 56 -24.24 -0.33 -13.78
N GLU A 57 -23.20 0.00 -14.54
CA GLU A 57 -22.56 -0.92 -15.48
C GLU A 57 -21.04 -0.76 -15.41
N TRP A 58 -20.33 -1.88 -15.38
CA TRP A 58 -18.86 -1.90 -15.47
C TRP A 58 -18.40 -1.82 -16.92
N ILE A 59 -17.56 -0.84 -17.23
CA ILE A 59 -16.94 -0.68 -18.54
C ILE A 59 -15.47 -1.10 -18.48
N SER A 60 -15.20 -2.36 -18.74
CA SER A 60 -13.86 -2.97 -18.60
C SER A 60 -12.80 -2.30 -19.48
N SER A 61 -13.15 -1.83 -20.69
CA SER A 61 -12.21 -1.15 -21.59
C SER A 61 -11.66 0.14 -21.03
N LYS A 62 -12.44 0.83 -20.16
CA LYS A 62 -12.04 2.07 -19.50
C LYS A 62 -11.71 1.87 -18.02
N GLY A 63 -12.10 0.75 -17.42
CA GLY A 63 -11.97 0.49 -15.98
C GLY A 63 -12.77 1.49 -15.14
N VAL A 64 -13.99 1.85 -15.57
CA VAL A 64 -14.88 2.79 -14.87
C VAL A 64 -16.25 2.18 -14.69
N VAL A 65 -17.00 2.72 -13.75
CA VAL A 65 -18.44 2.41 -13.58
C VAL A 65 -19.25 3.48 -14.30
N LYS A 66 -20.07 3.05 -15.24
CA LYS A 66 -21.07 3.87 -15.91
C LYS A 66 -22.33 3.87 -15.06
N LEU A 67 -22.83 5.05 -14.74
CA LEU A 67 -24.10 5.27 -14.05
C LEU A 67 -25.05 5.99 -14.99
N SER A 68 -26.15 5.33 -15.35
CA SER A 68 -27.22 5.89 -16.16
C SER A 68 -28.40 6.24 -15.26
N ILE A 69 -28.75 7.53 -15.17
CA ILE A 69 -29.84 8.04 -14.30
C ILE A 69 -30.92 8.67 -15.17
N PRO A 70 -32.20 8.26 -15.04
CA PRO A 70 -33.30 8.94 -15.69
C PRO A 70 -33.31 10.44 -15.36
N ARG A 71 -33.58 11.28 -16.37
CA ARG A 71 -33.52 12.73 -16.24
C ARG A 71 -34.48 13.29 -15.18
N SER A 72 -35.63 12.65 -15.02
CA SER A 72 -36.62 12.98 -13.99
C SER A 72 -36.09 12.84 -12.57
N ILE A 73 -35.21 11.83 -12.32
CA ILE A 73 -34.61 11.54 -11.01
C ILE A 73 -33.29 12.29 -10.80
N TYR A 74 -32.55 12.58 -11.87
CA TYR A 74 -31.22 13.21 -11.76
C TYR A 74 -31.28 14.52 -10.97
N GLY A 75 -32.34 15.34 -11.14
CA GLY A 75 -32.51 16.57 -10.38
C GLY A 75 -32.56 16.37 -8.87
N VAL A 76 -33.09 15.22 -8.41
CA VAL A 76 -33.22 14.88 -6.97
C VAL A 76 -31.90 14.48 -6.35
N VAL A 77 -31.03 13.79 -7.13
CA VAL A 77 -29.76 13.19 -6.60
C VAL A 77 -28.50 13.96 -6.98
N LYS A 78 -28.62 14.95 -7.86
CA LYS A 78 -27.49 15.70 -8.42
C LYS A 78 -26.56 16.29 -7.34
N GLU A 79 -27.14 16.89 -6.30
CA GLU A 79 -26.36 17.52 -5.24
C GLU A 79 -25.58 16.48 -4.41
N ASP A 80 -26.21 15.34 -4.11
CA ASP A 80 -25.56 14.25 -3.37
C ASP A 80 -24.42 13.60 -4.17
N LEU A 81 -24.51 13.62 -5.49
CA LEU A 81 -23.50 13.05 -6.37
C LEU A 81 -22.27 13.97 -6.55
N LYS A 82 -22.42 15.28 -6.38
CA LYS A 82 -21.31 16.25 -6.56
C LYS A 82 -20.06 15.92 -5.73
N LYS A 83 -20.24 15.47 -4.49
CA LYS A 83 -19.13 15.08 -3.59
C LYS A 83 -18.24 13.96 -4.14
N TYR A 84 -18.79 13.14 -5.03
CA TYR A 84 -18.03 12.05 -5.67
C TYR A 84 -17.35 12.47 -6.97
N SER A 85 -17.63 13.71 -7.46
CA SER A 85 -17.08 14.26 -8.70
C SER A 85 -17.22 13.30 -9.90
N PRO A 86 -18.44 12.82 -10.21
CA PRO A 86 -18.64 11.98 -11.38
C PRO A 86 -18.41 12.78 -12.66
N ARG A 87 -17.87 12.12 -13.69
CA ARG A 87 -17.68 12.75 -15.01
C ARG A 87 -18.97 12.63 -15.83
N PHE A 88 -19.56 13.75 -16.20
CA PHE A 88 -20.67 13.76 -17.15
C PHE A 88 -20.19 13.36 -18.55
N THR A 89 -20.86 12.41 -19.19
CA THR A 89 -20.51 11.92 -20.54
C THR A 89 -21.57 12.25 -21.59
N GLY A 90 -22.80 12.48 -21.20
CA GLY A 90 -23.86 12.86 -22.14
C GLY A 90 -25.27 12.52 -21.67
N LEU A 91 -26.21 12.73 -22.59
CA LEU A 91 -27.61 12.31 -22.48
C LEU A 91 -27.86 11.22 -23.52
N ILE A 92 -28.38 10.08 -23.10
CA ILE A 92 -28.73 8.95 -23.97
C ILE A 92 -30.13 8.51 -23.59
N GLU A 93 -31.09 8.52 -24.54
CA GLU A 93 -32.48 8.07 -24.36
C GLU A 93 -33.12 8.63 -23.06
N ASP A 94 -33.04 9.94 -22.87
CA ASP A 94 -33.56 10.66 -21.68
C ASP A 94 -32.90 10.25 -20.34
N LYS A 95 -31.70 9.63 -20.39
CA LYS A 95 -30.88 9.31 -19.21
C LYS A 95 -29.64 10.16 -19.19
N VAL A 96 -29.32 10.70 -18.01
CA VAL A 96 -28.01 11.33 -17.72
C VAL A 96 -27.01 10.23 -17.50
N VAL A 97 -25.93 10.23 -18.29
CA VAL A 97 -24.85 9.24 -18.20
C VAL A 97 -23.62 9.85 -17.55
N LEU A 98 -23.18 9.19 -16.49
CA LEU A 98 -22.02 9.59 -15.69
C LEU A 98 -20.99 8.46 -15.68
N GLU A 99 -19.70 8.81 -15.71
CA GLU A 99 -18.59 7.90 -15.40
C GLU A 99 -18.11 8.15 -13.98
N ILE A 100 -17.98 7.08 -13.20
CA ILE A 100 -17.55 7.09 -11.80
C ILE A 100 -16.27 6.27 -11.67
N LEU A 101 -15.29 6.80 -10.96
CA LEU A 101 -14.10 6.02 -10.60
C LEU A 101 -14.50 4.87 -9.66
N PRO A 102 -14.06 3.64 -9.93
CA PRO A 102 -14.51 2.45 -9.22
C PRO A 102 -14.44 2.53 -7.69
N TYR A 103 -13.39 3.15 -7.14
CA TYR A 103 -13.24 3.25 -5.68
C TYR A 103 -14.32 4.09 -4.99
N LYS A 104 -15.02 4.96 -5.75
CA LYS A 104 -16.15 5.78 -5.26
C LYS A 104 -17.51 5.13 -5.52
N ALA A 105 -17.57 4.19 -6.45
CA ALA A 105 -18.83 3.62 -6.92
C ALA A 105 -19.67 2.91 -5.83
N PRO A 106 -19.08 2.17 -4.87
CA PRO A 106 -19.84 1.59 -3.76
C PRO A 106 -20.55 2.63 -2.89
N ASP A 107 -19.88 3.76 -2.62
CA ASP A 107 -20.44 4.83 -1.81
C ASP A 107 -21.54 5.59 -2.57
N VAL A 108 -21.38 5.75 -3.89
CA VAL A 108 -22.43 6.29 -4.79
C VAL A 108 -23.63 5.36 -4.83
N TYR A 109 -23.41 4.05 -4.99
CA TYR A 109 -24.48 3.05 -4.99
C TYR A 109 -25.28 3.08 -3.69
N LYS A 110 -24.59 3.09 -2.54
CA LYS A 110 -25.23 3.20 -1.23
C LYS A 110 -26.06 4.48 -1.11
N THR A 111 -25.48 5.63 -1.48
CA THR A 111 -26.17 6.93 -1.44
C THR A 111 -27.47 6.94 -2.27
N LEU A 112 -27.40 6.38 -3.48
CA LEU A 112 -28.59 6.30 -4.36
C LEU A 112 -29.60 5.30 -3.84
N ARG A 113 -29.17 4.14 -3.34
CA ARG A 113 -30.06 3.13 -2.76
C ARG A 113 -30.79 3.64 -1.53
N ASP A 114 -30.06 4.31 -0.62
CA ASP A 114 -30.64 4.88 0.60
C ASP A 114 -31.68 5.98 0.28
N LYS A 115 -31.47 6.76 -0.81
CA LYS A 115 -32.32 7.86 -1.19
C LYS A 115 -33.49 7.45 -2.09
N LEU A 116 -33.28 6.52 -3.01
CA LEU A 116 -34.29 6.16 -4.04
C LEU A 116 -34.96 4.81 -3.77
N GLY A 117 -34.43 3.99 -2.87
CA GLY A 117 -34.91 2.65 -2.55
C GLY A 117 -34.58 1.59 -3.60
N ASN A 118 -34.56 1.95 -4.89
CA ASN A 118 -34.26 1.01 -5.97
C ASN A 118 -33.15 1.50 -6.89
N VAL A 119 -32.18 0.64 -7.14
CA VAL A 119 -30.99 0.88 -8.01
C VAL A 119 -30.62 -0.44 -8.66
N LEU A 120 -30.46 -0.47 -9.98
CA LEU A 120 -30.11 -1.69 -10.72
C LEU A 120 -28.59 -1.88 -10.83
N ASP A 121 -28.17 -3.08 -10.51
CA ASP A 121 -26.78 -3.57 -10.66
C ASP A 121 -26.80 -4.92 -11.40
N PRO A 122 -27.04 -4.92 -12.73
CA PRO A 122 -27.21 -6.15 -13.52
C PRO A 122 -25.96 -7.04 -13.53
N GLN A 123 -24.79 -6.47 -13.23
CA GLN A 123 -23.52 -7.20 -13.22
C GLN A 123 -23.09 -7.64 -11.81
N ASN A 124 -23.92 -7.40 -10.80
CA ASN A 124 -23.65 -7.74 -9.41
C ASN A 124 -22.34 -7.12 -8.88
N LEU A 125 -22.07 -5.86 -9.25
CA LEU A 125 -20.84 -5.16 -8.88
C LEU A 125 -20.76 -4.93 -7.36
N PHE A 126 -21.90 -4.61 -6.73
CA PHE A 126 -22.00 -4.23 -5.33
C PHE A 126 -22.60 -5.33 -4.44
N THR A 127 -22.98 -6.46 -5.04
CA THR A 127 -23.43 -7.62 -4.29
C THR A 127 -22.27 -8.22 -3.49
N GLU A 128 -22.57 -8.73 -2.30
CA GLU A 128 -21.60 -9.46 -1.50
C GLU A 128 -21.00 -10.64 -2.29
N LYS A 129 -19.71 -10.81 -2.18
CA LYS A 129 -18.96 -11.86 -2.88
C LYS A 129 -18.31 -12.83 -1.88
N PRO A 130 -19.12 -13.52 -1.05
CA PRO A 130 -18.58 -14.38 0.00
C PRO A 130 -17.72 -15.51 -0.59
N LEU A 131 -16.80 -16.00 0.21
CA LEU A 131 -16.17 -17.28 -0.06
C LEU A 131 -17.21 -18.39 0.18
N VAL A 132 -17.10 -19.48 -0.56
CA VAL A 132 -18.03 -20.64 -0.41
C VAL A 132 -17.93 -21.28 0.97
N ILE A 133 -16.83 -21.03 1.66
CA ILE A 133 -16.53 -21.51 3.00
C ILE A 133 -16.49 -20.34 3.99
N GLN A 134 -16.67 -20.62 5.28
CA GLN A 134 -16.31 -19.70 6.35
C GLN A 134 -14.82 -19.90 6.69
N PRO A 135 -13.92 -18.99 6.27
CA PRO A 135 -12.50 -19.15 6.57
C PRO A 135 -12.20 -18.80 8.02
N GLU A 136 -11.25 -19.52 8.61
CA GLU A 136 -10.77 -19.27 9.97
C GLU A 136 -9.25 -19.20 9.99
N LEU A 137 -8.69 -18.50 10.99
CA LEU A 137 -7.26 -18.58 11.29
C LEU A 137 -6.96 -19.97 11.90
N ARG A 138 -5.82 -20.54 11.53
CA ARG A 138 -5.32 -21.78 12.14
C ARG A 138 -3.84 -21.67 12.49
N ASN A 139 -3.41 -22.42 13.51
CA ASN A 139 -2.02 -22.49 13.95
C ASN A 139 -1.42 -21.13 14.39
N ILE A 140 -2.26 -20.12 14.63
CA ILE A 140 -1.82 -18.80 15.09
C ILE A 140 -2.95 -18.08 15.81
N GLU A 141 -2.58 -17.35 16.86
CA GLU A 141 -3.46 -16.42 17.56
C GLU A 141 -2.95 -14.99 17.40
N LEU A 142 -3.88 -14.04 17.32
CA LEU A 142 -3.52 -12.63 17.25
C LEU A 142 -2.96 -12.15 18.59
N ARG A 143 -1.83 -11.48 18.54
CA ARG A 143 -1.28 -10.74 19.67
C ARG A 143 -2.18 -9.54 20.01
N PRO A 144 -2.16 -9.01 21.25
CA PRO A 144 -3.02 -7.89 21.66
C PRO A 144 -3.01 -6.70 20.70
N TYR A 145 -1.84 -6.22 20.30
CA TYR A 145 -1.71 -5.09 19.36
C TYR A 145 -2.21 -5.43 17.93
N GLN A 146 -2.20 -6.72 17.53
CA GLN A 146 -2.75 -7.16 16.24
C GLN A 146 -4.27 -7.19 16.27
N LYS A 147 -4.87 -7.56 17.42
CA LYS A 147 -6.32 -7.46 17.66
C LYS A 147 -6.76 -6.00 17.62
N GLU A 148 -6.05 -5.13 18.34
CA GLU A 148 -6.30 -3.68 18.33
C GLU A 148 -6.22 -3.09 16.92
N ALA A 149 -5.20 -3.48 16.14
CA ALA A 149 -5.06 -3.03 14.75
C ALA A 149 -6.25 -3.46 13.87
N LEU A 150 -6.74 -4.69 14.05
CA LEU A 150 -7.90 -5.19 13.35
C LEU A 150 -9.18 -4.44 13.75
N GLU A 151 -9.38 -4.18 15.03
CA GLU A 151 -10.51 -3.44 15.58
C GLU A 151 -10.55 -2.00 15.04
N LYS A 152 -9.41 -1.29 15.05
CA LYS A 152 -9.31 0.06 14.48
C LYS A 152 -9.64 0.11 12.98
N TRP A 153 -9.25 -0.92 12.24
CA TRP A 153 -9.61 -1.03 10.84
C TRP A 153 -11.12 -1.28 10.64
N ILE A 154 -11.74 -2.09 11.49
CA ILE A 154 -13.20 -2.34 11.48
C ILE A 154 -13.95 -1.05 11.85
N GLU A 155 -13.56 -0.35 12.91
CA GLU A 155 -14.12 0.93 13.34
C GLU A 155 -14.08 1.99 12.23
N ASN A 156 -13.04 1.96 11.39
CA ASN A 156 -12.92 2.85 10.23
C ASN A 156 -13.62 2.31 8.96
N ASN A 157 -14.76 1.63 9.13
CA ASN A 157 -15.57 1.08 8.04
C ASN A 157 -14.80 0.11 7.15
N TYR A 158 -13.92 -0.71 7.73
CA TYR A 158 -13.11 -1.71 7.02
C TYR A 158 -12.21 -1.10 5.95
N ARG A 159 -11.73 0.12 6.17
CA ARG A 159 -10.79 0.83 5.29
C ARG A 159 -9.65 1.41 6.14
N GLY A 160 -8.41 1.23 5.71
CA GLY A 160 -7.28 1.84 6.41
C GLY A 160 -5.94 1.18 6.15
N VAL A 161 -4.90 1.91 6.51
CA VAL A 161 -3.51 1.44 6.49
C VAL A 161 -3.09 1.05 7.90
N ILE A 162 -2.54 -0.15 8.03
CA ILE A 162 -1.94 -0.66 9.26
C ILE A 162 -0.42 -0.60 9.10
N ALA A 163 0.22 0.24 9.91
CA ALA A 163 1.67 0.44 9.89
C ALA A 163 2.31 -0.25 11.10
N LEU A 164 2.92 -1.40 10.86
CA LEU A 164 3.62 -2.19 11.88
C LEU A 164 5.04 -2.51 11.41
N PRO A 165 6.04 -2.52 12.30
CA PRO A 165 7.40 -2.88 11.95
C PRO A 165 7.51 -4.23 11.24
N THR A 166 8.58 -4.42 10.48
CA THR A 166 8.90 -5.74 9.92
C THR A 166 9.09 -6.75 11.06
N GLY A 167 8.52 -7.93 10.91
CA GLY A 167 8.52 -8.96 11.97
C GLY A 167 7.35 -8.86 12.97
N ALA A 168 6.59 -7.77 12.98
CA ALA A 168 5.42 -7.61 13.86
C ALA A 168 4.16 -8.34 13.36
N GLY A 169 4.21 -9.03 12.21
CA GLY A 169 3.11 -9.85 11.73
C GLY A 169 1.98 -9.09 11.05
N LYS A 170 2.27 -8.05 10.26
CA LYS A 170 1.29 -7.33 9.43
C LYS A 170 0.41 -8.26 8.60
N SER A 171 1.02 -9.24 7.95
CA SER A 171 0.32 -10.21 7.11
C SER A 171 -0.70 -11.04 7.89
N ILE A 172 -0.44 -11.32 9.18
CA ILE A 172 -1.38 -12.05 10.04
C ILE A 172 -2.62 -11.21 10.34
N VAL A 173 -2.45 -9.89 10.56
CA VAL A 173 -3.60 -8.98 10.72
C VAL A 173 -4.45 -8.96 9.45
N ALA A 174 -3.81 -8.95 8.27
CA ALA A 174 -4.53 -8.99 7.01
C ALA A 174 -5.24 -10.33 6.76
N LEU A 175 -4.65 -11.47 7.17
CA LEU A 175 -5.32 -12.76 7.13
C LEU A 175 -6.53 -12.80 8.08
N ALA A 176 -6.40 -12.22 9.27
CA ALA A 176 -7.52 -12.09 10.21
C ALA A 176 -8.64 -11.21 9.63
N ALA A 177 -8.29 -10.12 8.95
CA ALA A 177 -9.27 -9.29 8.26
C ALA A 177 -9.98 -10.05 7.13
N LEU A 178 -9.24 -10.81 6.32
CA LEU A 178 -9.78 -11.64 5.25
C LEU A 178 -10.77 -12.68 5.79
N THR A 179 -10.41 -13.38 6.86
CA THR A 179 -11.28 -14.39 7.50
C THR A 179 -12.52 -13.75 8.12
N ARG A 180 -12.37 -12.54 8.71
CA ARG A 180 -13.46 -11.80 9.34
C ARG A 180 -14.48 -11.30 8.32
N VAL A 181 -14.01 -10.75 7.19
CA VAL A 181 -14.88 -10.18 6.15
C VAL A 181 -15.50 -11.27 5.28
N ASN A 182 -14.84 -12.40 5.13
CA ASN A 182 -15.30 -13.56 4.33
C ASN A 182 -15.74 -13.18 2.91
N THR A 183 -14.90 -12.46 2.16
CA THR A 183 -15.20 -12.07 0.79
C THR A 183 -14.04 -12.38 -0.16
N ARG A 184 -14.34 -12.49 -1.46
CA ARG A 184 -13.30 -12.64 -2.49
C ARG A 184 -12.29 -11.50 -2.40
N THR A 185 -11.02 -11.85 -2.31
CA THR A 185 -9.95 -10.92 -1.94
C THR A 185 -8.86 -10.86 -3.00
N LEU A 186 -8.49 -9.65 -3.40
CA LEU A 186 -7.32 -9.37 -4.23
C LEU A 186 -6.19 -8.84 -3.34
N ILE A 187 -5.05 -9.51 -3.36
CA ILE A 187 -3.84 -9.10 -2.62
C ILE A 187 -2.80 -8.61 -3.63
N ILE A 188 -2.31 -7.39 -3.42
CA ILE A 188 -1.25 -6.78 -4.22
C ILE A 188 0.05 -6.86 -3.45
N ALA A 189 1.05 -7.54 -3.99
CA ALA A 189 2.39 -7.66 -3.43
C ALA A 189 3.43 -7.00 -4.35
N TYR A 190 4.59 -6.62 -3.82
CA TYR A 190 5.57 -5.85 -4.58
C TYR A 190 6.39 -6.73 -5.54
N THR A 191 6.83 -7.91 -5.10
CA THR A 191 7.64 -8.83 -5.89
C THR A 191 6.96 -10.20 -6.08
N LYS A 192 7.48 -11.00 -7.01
CA LYS A 192 7.03 -12.38 -7.24
C LYS A 192 7.24 -13.26 -5.99
N GLU A 193 8.36 -13.09 -5.33
CA GLU A 193 8.70 -13.83 -4.12
C GLU A 193 7.69 -13.55 -3.00
N GLN A 194 7.27 -12.28 -2.85
CA GLN A 194 6.21 -11.92 -1.90
C GLN A 194 4.86 -12.52 -2.29
N VAL A 195 4.54 -12.62 -3.59
CA VAL A 195 3.32 -13.29 -4.06
C VAL A 195 3.30 -14.75 -3.61
N LEU A 196 4.42 -15.47 -3.79
CA LEU A 196 4.55 -16.86 -3.35
C LEU A 196 4.48 -17.00 -1.82
N GLN A 197 5.11 -16.07 -1.11
CA GLN A 197 5.07 -16.00 0.36
C GLN A 197 3.65 -15.78 0.90
N TRP A 198 2.87 -14.89 0.28
CA TRP A 198 1.47 -14.70 0.61
C TRP A 198 0.65 -15.97 0.41
N ARG A 199 0.88 -16.68 -0.69
CA ARG A 199 0.24 -17.98 -0.93
C ARG A 199 0.55 -18.98 0.19
N GLU A 200 1.82 -19.12 0.56
CA GLU A 200 2.23 -19.99 1.66
C GLU A 200 1.60 -19.57 2.99
N PHE A 201 1.53 -18.28 3.30
CA PHE A 201 0.93 -17.77 4.53
C PHE A 201 -0.57 -18.06 4.60
N ILE A 202 -1.31 -17.84 3.51
CA ILE A 202 -2.72 -18.18 3.43
C ILE A 202 -2.92 -19.67 3.72
N LEU A 203 -2.19 -20.54 3.01
CA LEU A 203 -2.31 -21.99 3.15
C LEU A 203 -1.87 -22.51 4.52
N LYS A 204 -0.93 -21.84 5.16
CA LYS A 204 -0.40 -22.23 6.49
C LYS A 204 -1.27 -21.75 7.65
N TYR A 205 -1.78 -20.53 7.57
CA TYR A 205 -2.41 -19.82 8.68
C TYR A 205 -3.91 -19.63 8.54
N THR A 206 -4.54 -20.18 7.48
CA THR A 206 -5.99 -20.17 7.32
C THR A 206 -6.52 -21.53 6.92
N THR A 207 -7.83 -21.72 7.05
CA THR A 207 -8.53 -22.93 6.57
C THR A 207 -8.86 -22.88 5.07
N ILE A 208 -8.44 -21.85 4.34
CA ILE A 208 -8.70 -21.69 2.91
C ILE A 208 -7.96 -22.77 2.12
N PRO A 209 -8.68 -23.59 1.33
CA PRO A 209 -8.06 -24.71 0.61
C PRO A 209 -7.26 -24.21 -0.63
N PRO A 210 -6.26 -24.98 -1.09
CA PRO A 210 -5.35 -24.58 -2.17
C PRO A 210 -6.03 -24.21 -3.49
N HIS A 211 -7.17 -24.82 -3.82
CA HIS A 211 -7.88 -24.52 -5.06
C HIS A 211 -8.56 -23.13 -5.05
N MET A 212 -8.82 -22.57 -3.87
CA MET A 212 -9.37 -21.23 -3.69
C MET A 212 -8.31 -20.12 -3.65
N VAL A 213 -7.02 -20.47 -3.71
CA VAL A 213 -5.91 -19.53 -3.74
C VAL A 213 -5.28 -19.52 -5.13
N GLY A 214 -5.30 -18.37 -5.77
CA GLY A 214 -4.73 -18.13 -7.10
C GLY A 214 -3.56 -17.17 -7.06
N VAL A 215 -2.67 -17.32 -8.02
CA VAL A 215 -1.55 -16.43 -8.27
C VAL A 215 -1.67 -15.88 -9.68
N PHE A 216 -1.58 -14.53 -9.81
CA PHE A 216 -1.83 -13.86 -11.08
C PHE A 216 -0.70 -12.88 -11.42
N TYR A 217 0.29 -13.35 -12.17
CA TYR A 217 1.38 -12.51 -12.68
C TYR A 217 1.84 -13.03 -14.07
N SER A 218 2.94 -12.50 -14.62
CA SER A 218 3.36 -12.77 -16.01
C SER A 218 3.41 -14.26 -16.39
N GLU A 219 3.86 -15.11 -15.49
CA GLU A 219 4.14 -16.54 -15.74
C GLU A 219 2.96 -17.44 -15.34
N GLU A 220 2.16 -17.04 -14.36
CA GLU A 220 1.00 -17.79 -13.87
C GLU A 220 -0.22 -16.85 -13.78
N LYS A 221 -1.33 -17.22 -14.41
CA LYS A 221 -2.58 -16.43 -14.46
C LYS A 221 -3.75 -17.21 -13.91
N LYS A 222 -3.61 -17.71 -12.69
CA LYS A 222 -4.69 -18.44 -12.01
C LYS A 222 -5.56 -17.47 -11.21
N LEU A 223 -6.77 -17.20 -11.70
CA LEU A 223 -7.80 -16.47 -10.97
C LEU A 223 -8.50 -17.42 -9.99
N ALA A 224 -8.65 -17.01 -8.72
CA ALA A 224 -9.33 -17.75 -7.67
C ALA A 224 -10.03 -16.79 -6.70
N PRO A 225 -10.89 -17.26 -5.80
CA PRO A 225 -11.56 -16.40 -4.81
C PRO A 225 -10.60 -15.54 -3.98
N VAL A 226 -9.43 -16.06 -3.62
CA VAL A 226 -8.33 -15.28 -3.07
C VAL A 226 -7.22 -15.27 -4.10
N THR A 227 -6.96 -14.12 -4.72
CA THR A 227 -5.96 -13.98 -5.77
C THR A 227 -4.86 -13.01 -5.32
N ILE A 228 -3.62 -13.44 -5.49
CA ILE A 228 -2.43 -12.65 -5.19
C ILE A 228 -1.77 -12.23 -6.50
N THR A 229 -1.43 -10.96 -6.64
CA THR A 229 -0.79 -10.42 -7.85
C THR A 229 0.32 -9.43 -7.51
N THR A 230 1.21 -9.19 -8.47
CA THR A 230 2.21 -8.12 -8.32
C THR A 230 1.62 -6.75 -8.65
N TYR A 231 2.24 -5.67 -8.14
CA TYR A 231 1.86 -4.30 -8.52
C TYR A 231 1.84 -4.08 -10.03
N GLN A 232 2.82 -4.64 -10.77
CA GLN A 232 2.90 -4.49 -12.21
C GLN A 232 1.77 -5.23 -12.93
N SER A 233 1.47 -6.47 -12.52
CA SER A 233 0.36 -7.24 -13.08
C SER A 233 -0.99 -6.68 -12.65
N GLY A 234 -1.12 -6.22 -11.40
CA GLY A 234 -2.29 -5.52 -10.91
C GLY A 234 -2.60 -4.28 -11.73
N PHE A 235 -1.61 -3.41 -11.97
CA PHE A 235 -1.76 -2.23 -12.81
C PHE A 235 -2.28 -2.56 -14.22
N ARG A 236 -1.75 -3.60 -14.85
CA ARG A 236 -2.14 -3.98 -16.23
C ARG A 236 -3.53 -4.60 -16.31
N ASN A 237 -3.99 -5.26 -15.24
CA ASN A 237 -5.18 -6.11 -15.29
C ASN A 237 -6.29 -5.70 -14.34
N ILE A 238 -6.14 -4.61 -13.57
CA ILE A 238 -7.15 -4.21 -12.57
C ILE A 238 -8.54 -4.01 -13.18
N ASN A 239 -8.61 -3.50 -14.40
CA ASN A 239 -9.88 -3.28 -15.10
C ASN A 239 -10.65 -4.59 -15.36
N THR A 240 -9.95 -5.70 -15.46
CA THR A 240 -10.54 -7.04 -15.62
C THR A 240 -10.77 -7.69 -14.26
N LEU A 241 -9.85 -7.52 -13.32
CA LEU A 241 -9.89 -8.19 -12.02
C LEU A 241 -10.89 -7.55 -11.05
N SER A 242 -11.01 -6.22 -11.08
CA SER A 242 -11.76 -5.45 -10.09
C SER A 242 -13.17 -5.96 -9.79
N PRO A 243 -14.03 -6.31 -10.78
CA PRO A 243 -15.40 -6.74 -10.51
C PRO A 243 -15.53 -8.04 -9.70
N TYR A 244 -14.46 -8.85 -9.65
CA TYR A 244 -14.50 -10.15 -8.98
C TYR A 244 -14.26 -10.08 -7.47
N PHE A 245 -13.73 -8.97 -6.96
CA PHE A 245 -13.24 -8.89 -5.58
C PHE A 245 -13.98 -7.84 -4.76
N GLY A 246 -14.38 -8.24 -3.54
CA GLY A 246 -14.99 -7.35 -2.55
C GLY A 246 -13.95 -6.72 -1.61
N MET A 247 -12.76 -7.31 -1.48
CA MET A 247 -11.67 -6.83 -0.64
C MET A 247 -10.38 -6.63 -1.44
N LEU A 248 -9.70 -5.52 -1.16
CA LEU A 248 -8.37 -5.19 -1.67
C LEU A 248 -7.38 -5.09 -0.51
N ILE A 249 -6.35 -5.93 -0.51
CA ILE A 249 -5.21 -5.83 0.40
C ILE A 249 -4.00 -5.37 -0.41
N VAL A 250 -3.32 -4.33 0.05
CA VAL A 250 -2.13 -3.77 -0.60
C VAL A 250 -0.95 -3.87 0.36
N ASP A 251 -0.05 -4.81 0.07
CA ASP A 251 1.18 -4.96 0.85
C ASP A 251 2.23 -3.93 0.40
N GLU A 252 3.09 -3.52 1.33
CA GLU A 252 4.06 -2.44 1.14
C GLU A 252 3.41 -1.21 0.47
N VAL A 253 2.30 -0.78 1.04
CA VAL A 253 1.40 0.24 0.48
C VAL A 253 2.06 1.57 0.20
N HIS A 254 3.21 1.83 0.78
CA HIS A 254 4.02 3.02 0.51
C HIS A 254 4.50 3.15 -0.95
N HIS A 255 4.41 2.08 -1.75
CA HIS A 255 4.64 2.13 -3.19
C HIS A 255 3.40 2.62 -3.97
N LEU A 256 2.20 2.53 -3.38
CA LEU A 256 0.94 2.84 -4.05
C LEU A 256 0.83 4.30 -4.56
N PRO A 257 1.35 5.34 -3.85
CA PRO A 257 1.28 6.72 -4.32
C PRO A 257 2.03 7.01 -5.63
N ALA A 258 2.85 6.08 -6.14
CA ALA A 258 3.39 6.21 -7.50
C ALA A 258 2.23 6.17 -8.51
N GLU A 259 2.23 7.09 -9.49
CA GLU A 259 1.10 7.30 -10.43
C GLU A 259 0.56 6.00 -11.05
N LYS A 260 1.46 5.11 -11.50
CA LYS A 260 1.07 3.82 -12.08
C LYS A 260 0.36 2.91 -11.07
N PHE A 261 0.80 2.90 -9.81
CA PHE A 261 0.26 1.98 -8.82
C PHE A 261 -0.98 2.54 -8.12
N LYS A 262 -1.09 3.86 -8.01
CA LYS A 262 -2.31 4.55 -7.59
C LYS A 262 -3.52 4.15 -8.43
N TYR A 263 -3.31 3.91 -9.73
CA TYR A 263 -4.32 3.40 -10.64
C TYR A 263 -5.01 2.13 -10.13
N ILE A 264 -4.29 1.20 -9.49
CA ILE A 264 -4.84 -0.04 -8.93
C ILE A 264 -5.95 0.27 -7.91
N ALA A 265 -5.65 1.12 -6.93
CA ALA A 265 -6.60 1.46 -5.88
C ALA A 265 -7.77 2.30 -6.40
N MET A 266 -7.52 3.20 -7.37
CA MET A 266 -8.57 4.02 -8.01
C MET A 266 -9.53 3.19 -8.84
N HIS A 267 -9.03 2.15 -9.52
CA HIS A 267 -9.83 1.29 -10.41
C HIS A 267 -10.30 -0.02 -9.75
N SER A 268 -10.09 -0.19 -8.47
CA SER A 268 -10.70 -1.26 -7.69
C SER A 268 -12.07 -0.85 -7.16
N ILE A 269 -13.09 -1.71 -7.36
CA ILE A 269 -14.43 -1.55 -6.84
C ILE A 269 -14.59 -2.09 -5.41
N ALA A 270 -13.56 -2.75 -4.88
CA ALA A 270 -13.59 -3.36 -3.56
C ALA A 270 -14.04 -2.37 -2.48
N VAL A 271 -15.01 -2.78 -1.67
CA VAL A 271 -15.56 -2.02 -0.53
C VAL A 271 -14.58 -2.05 0.64
N TYR A 272 -14.05 -3.24 0.94
CA TYR A 272 -13.11 -3.48 2.04
C TYR A 272 -11.68 -3.24 1.55
N ARG A 273 -10.93 -2.40 2.26
CA ARG A 273 -9.61 -1.96 1.79
C ARG A 273 -8.61 -1.92 2.93
N MET A 274 -7.50 -2.63 2.78
CA MET A 274 -6.42 -2.65 3.77
C MET A 274 -5.08 -2.39 3.11
N GLY A 275 -4.35 -1.41 3.60
CA GLY A 275 -2.94 -1.19 3.28
C GLY A 275 -2.05 -1.70 4.41
N LEU A 276 -0.91 -2.30 4.06
CA LEU A 276 0.11 -2.74 5.02
C LEU A 276 1.41 -2.00 4.75
N SER A 277 2.03 -1.47 5.78
CA SER A 277 3.33 -0.78 5.68
C SER A 277 4.21 -1.08 6.90
N ALA A 278 5.51 -0.97 6.73
CA ALA A 278 6.44 -0.96 7.86
C ALA A 278 6.56 0.43 8.50
N THR A 279 6.15 1.48 7.80
CA THR A 279 6.21 2.87 8.24
C THR A 279 4.90 3.57 7.89
N PRO A 280 4.38 4.42 8.80
CA PRO A 280 3.11 5.11 8.55
C PRO A 280 3.23 6.24 7.52
N THR A 281 4.37 6.90 7.45
CA THR A 281 4.56 8.13 6.67
C THR A 281 5.62 7.97 5.58
N ARG A 282 5.59 8.88 4.61
CA ARG A 282 6.61 9.05 3.56
C ARG A 282 7.25 10.43 3.71
N GLU A 283 8.56 10.51 3.46
CA GLU A 283 9.32 11.77 3.52
C GLU A 283 8.88 12.81 2.46
N ASP A 284 8.17 12.39 1.41
CA ASP A 284 7.64 13.24 0.34
C ASP A 284 6.18 13.68 0.54
N GLY A 285 5.56 13.39 1.70
CA GLY A 285 4.18 13.75 2.03
C GLY A 285 3.10 12.97 1.24
N LYS A 286 3.46 12.17 0.25
CA LYS A 286 2.50 11.47 -0.63
C LYS A 286 1.69 10.37 0.06
N HIS A 287 1.93 10.08 1.33
CA HIS A 287 1.08 9.18 2.11
C HIS A 287 -0.35 9.73 2.27
N GLU A 288 -0.56 11.04 2.19
CA GLU A 288 -1.89 11.66 2.21
C GLU A 288 -2.77 11.20 1.02
N GLU A 289 -2.17 10.85 -0.10
CA GLU A 289 -2.89 10.29 -1.25
C GLU A 289 -3.55 8.93 -0.93
N LEU A 290 -3.12 8.26 0.13
CA LEU A 290 -3.72 7.01 0.61
C LEU A 290 -5.06 7.23 1.32
N PHE A 291 -5.32 8.42 1.87
CA PHE A 291 -6.54 8.70 2.63
C PHE A 291 -7.81 8.46 1.81
N PRO A 292 -8.00 9.07 0.63
CA PRO A 292 -9.19 8.84 -0.17
C PRO A 292 -9.25 7.43 -0.78
N LEU A 293 -8.08 6.77 -0.96
CA LEU A 293 -8.00 5.49 -1.65
C LEU A 293 -8.17 4.28 -0.72
N LEU A 294 -7.66 4.36 0.49
CA LEU A 294 -7.62 3.25 1.43
C LEU A 294 -8.21 3.58 2.81
N GLY A 295 -8.54 4.84 3.10
CA GLY A 295 -9.12 5.26 4.38
C GLY A 295 -8.12 5.82 5.40
N GLY A 296 -6.89 6.18 4.97
CA GLY A 296 -5.86 6.76 5.82
C GLY A 296 -5.13 5.74 6.70
N ILE A 297 -4.28 6.25 7.61
CA ILE A 297 -3.55 5.42 8.57
C ILE A 297 -4.42 5.26 9.81
N VAL A 298 -4.87 4.04 10.08
CA VAL A 298 -5.81 3.75 11.19
C VAL A 298 -5.11 3.17 12.41
N TYR A 299 -3.94 2.58 12.20
CA TYR A 299 -3.15 2.01 13.30
C TYR A 299 -1.66 2.00 12.97
N TYR A 300 -0.84 2.35 13.96
CA TYR A 300 0.61 2.19 13.86
C TYR A 300 1.23 1.85 15.22
N LYS A 301 2.38 1.19 15.19
CA LYS A 301 3.27 0.96 16.34
C LYS A 301 4.72 1.15 15.92
N LEU A 302 5.50 1.73 16.82
CA LEU A 302 6.94 1.88 16.63
C LEU A 302 7.69 0.61 17.03
N PRO A 303 8.88 0.35 16.46
CA PRO A 303 9.71 -0.78 16.87
C PRO A 303 9.99 -0.79 18.39
N GLY A 304 10.30 0.38 18.98
CA GLY A 304 10.58 0.52 20.41
C GLY A 304 9.45 0.05 21.31
N GLU A 305 8.20 0.46 21.01
CA GLU A 305 7.03 0.05 21.76
C GLU A 305 6.84 -1.48 21.79
N LEU A 306 7.06 -2.13 20.63
CA LEU A 306 6.92 -3.59 20.53
C LEU A 306 8.10 -4.34 21.16
N VAL A 307 9.28 -3.73 21.24
CA VAL A 307 10.42 -4.24 22.01
C VAL A 307 10.13 -4.17 23.52
N GLU A 308 9.66 -3.04 24.02
CA GLU A 308 9.27 -2.85 25.44
C GLU A 308 8.20 -3.85 25.86
N GLN A 309 7.26 -4.15 24.98
CA GLN A 309 6.22 -5.15 25.20
C GLN A 309 6.68 -6.61 25.00
N GLY A 310 7.95 -6.84 24.62
CA GLY A 310 8.53 -8.17 24.40
C GLY A 310 8.11 -8.87 23.10
N TYR A 311 7.46 -8.16 22.18
CA TYR A 311 7.02 -8.74 20.91
C TYR A 311 8.08 -8.73 19.80
N LEU A 312 9.06 -7.83 19.91
CA LEU A 312 10.25 -7.79 19.06
C LEU A 312 11.51 -7.96 19.91
N ALA A 313 12.57 -8.43 19.28
CA ALA A 313 13.86 -8.57 19.94
C ALA A 313 14.43 -7.18 20.32
N PRO A 314 15.06 -7.03 21.47
CA PRO A 314 15.78 -5.82 21.81
C PRO A 314 16.87 -5.55 20.77
N TYR A 315 17.15 -4.28 20.52
CA TYR A 315 18.15 -3.89 19.52
C TYR A 315 18.96 -2.69 19.96
N LYS A 316 20.17 -2.62 19.42
CA LYS A 316 21.10 -1.51 19.62
C LYS A 316 21.57 -0.98 18.26
N VAL A 317 21.55 0.34 18.09
CA VAL A 317 22.13 1.01 16.91
C VAL A 317 23.43 1.68 17.32
N ILE A 318 24.54 1.20 16.75
CA ILE A 318 25.88 1.71 17.00
C ILE A 318 26.34 2.52 15.79
N THR A 319 26.50 3.83 15.96
CA THR A 319 27.08 4.67 14.90
C THR A 319 28.60 4.62 14.97
N VAL A 320 29.21 4.11 13.91
CA VAL A 320 30.65 4.02 13.74
C VAL A 320 31.12 5.13 12.82
N LYS A 321 31.94 6.04 13.35
CA LYS A 321 32.47 7.18 12.59
C LYS A 321 33.83 6.82 12.00
N VAL A 322 33.97 7.06 10.69
CA VAL A 322 35.23 6.90 9.95
C VAL A 322 35.59 8.19 9.22
N LYS A 323 36.85 8.34 8.84
CA LYS A 323 37.33 9.55 8.16
C LYS A 323 37.58 9.26 6.69
N LEU A 324 37.33 10.24 5.82
CA LEU A 324 37.79 10.20 4.44
C LEU A 324 39.33 10.19 4.40
N SER A 325 39.90 9.45 3.46
CA SER A 325 41.30 9.59 3.11
C SER A 325 41.59 11.04 2.68
N LYS A 326 42.85 11.44 2.68
CA LYS A 326 43.25 12.81 2.29
C LYS A 326 42.74 13.14 0.87
N GLN A 327 42.97 12.24 -0.07
CA GLN A 327 42.53 12.40 -1.47
C GLN A 327 41.01 12.48 -1.61
N GLU A 328 40.25 11.58 -0.94
CA GLU A 328 38.80 11.60 -0.95
C GLU A 328 38.23 12.90 -0.34
N ARG A 329 38.87 13.42 0.71
CA ARG A 329 38.48 14.67 1.36
C ARG A 329 38.67 15.86 0.43
N GLU A 330 39.84 15.98 -0.20
CA GLU A 330 40.11 17.06 -1.15
C GLU A 330 39.11 17.06 -2.30
N LEU A 331 38.84 15.90 -2.88
CA LEU A 331 37.84 15.75 -3.94
C LEU A 331 36.43 16.11 -3.47
N TYR A 332 36.03 15.64 -2.27
CA TYR A 332 34.74 15.97 -1.70
C TYR A 332 34.54 17.47 -1.48
N GLU A 333 35.56 18.16 -0.98
CA GLU A 333 35.50 19.60 -0.77
C GLU A 333 35.43 20.38 -2.11
N GLN A 334 36.15 19.92 -3.14
CA GLN A 334 36.03 20.47 -4.50
C GLN A 334 34.63 20.31 -5.07
N LEU A 335 34.03 19.11 -4.97
CA LEU A 335 32.66 18.85 -5.42
C LEU A 335 31.64 19.71 -4.66
N ARG A 336 31.78 19.85 -3.35
CA ARG A 336 30.93 20.74 -2.53
C ARG A 336 31.02 22.20 -2.94
N LYS A 337 32.24 22.68 -3.20
CA LYS A 337 32.46 24.06 -3.65
C LYS A 337 31.81 24.30 -5.01
N LYS A 338 31.99 23.39 -5.96
CA LYS A 338 31.34 23.44 -7.28
C LYS A 338 29.81 23.44 -7.16
N TYR A 339 29.25 22.53 -6.37
CA TYR A 339 27.82 22.44 -6.13
C TYR A 339 27.24 23.76 -5.59
N ARG A 340 27.85 24.31 -4.54
CA ARG A 340 27.42 25.60 -3.95
C ARG A 340 27.46 26.75 -4.95
N ALA A 341 28.49 26.81 -5.80
CA ALA A 341 28.61 27.84 -6.85
C ALA A 341 27.48 27.74 -7.89
N LEU A 342 27.02 26.54 -8.21
CA LEU A 342 25.93 26.30 -9.15
C LEU A 342 24.56 26.61 -8.55
N VAL A 343 24.35 26.21 -7.30
CA VAL A 343 23.04 26.24 -6.63
C VAL A 343 22.71 27.66 -6.12
N GLY A 344 23.72 28.46 -5.71
CA GLY A 344 23.53 29.87 -5.32
C GLY A 344 22.59 30.07 -4.12
N GLY A 345 22.40 29.05 -3.24
CA GLY A 345 21.52 29.11 -2.07
C GLY A 345 20.15 28.47 -2.24
N LEU A 346 19.78 27.99 -3.44
CA LEU A 346 18.54 27.28 -3.70
C LEU A 346 18.48 25.98 -2.88
N LYS A 347 17.27 25.61 -2.44
CA LYS A 347 17.02 24.32 -1.80
C LYS A 347 17.09 23.18 -2.82
N PHE A 348 17.41 21.97 -2.37
CA PHE A 348 17.56 20.81 -3.25
C PHE A 348 16.31 20.53 -4.11
N GLN A 349 15.10 20.74 -3.57
CA GLN A 349 13.86 20.55 -4.32
C GLN A 349 13.70 21.57 -5.45
N GLU A 350 14.08 22.83 -5.22
CA GLU A 350 14.05 23.88 -6.23
C GLU A 350 15.03 23.57 -7.38
N VAL A 351 16.21 23.06 -7.04
CA VAL A 351 17.20 22.61 -8.05
C VAL A 351 16.64 21.46 -8.87
N LEU A 352 15.95 20.52 -8.23
CA LEU A 352 15.33 19.36 -8.90
C LEU A 352 14.23 19.81 -9.87
N GLU A 353 13.40 20.78 -9.47
CA GLU A 353 12.35 21.32 -10.34
C GLU A 353 12.91 22.09 -11.53
N LEU A 354 13.93 22.91 -11.31
CA LEU A 354 14.61 23.64 -12.39
C LEU A 354 15.24 22.68 -13.40
N ALA A 355 15.91 21.63 -12.93
CA ALA A 355 16.48 20.59 -13.80
C ALA A 355 15.40 19.86 -14.61
N ARG A 356 14.24 19.56 -14.02
CA ARG A 356 13.08 18.97 -14.74
C ARG A 356 12.52 19.89 -15.82
N ARG A 357 12.65 21.21 -15.65
CA ARG A 357 12.26 22.24 -16.64
C ARG A 357 13.32 22.47 -17.72
N GLY A 358 14.44 21.72 -17.68
CA GLY A 358 15.50 21.80 -18.68
C GLY A 358 16.62 22.81 -18.36
N ASP A 359 16.70 23.30 -17.13
CA ASP A 359 17.81 24.19 -16.72
C ASP A 359 19.12 23.38 -16.65
N SER A 360 20.08 23.74 -17.50
CA SER A 360 21.36 23.03 -17.64
C SER A 360 22.25 23.18 -16.40
N ARG A 361 22.20 24.34 -15.74
CA ARG A 361 22.98 24.60 -14.52
C ARG A 361 22.46 23.77 -13.34
N ALA A 362 21.15 23.65 -13.21
CA ALA A 362 20.52 22.80 -12.22
C ALA A 362 20.80 21.32 -12.49
N ALA A 363 20.78 20.89 -13.75
CA ALA A 363 21.12 19.52 -14.14
C ALA A 363 22.59 19.18 -13.80
N GLU A 364 23.53 20.09 -14.06
CA GLU A 364 24.93 19.95 -13.68
C GLU A 364 25.10 19.90 -12.16
N ALA A 365 24.39 20.73 -11.40
CA ALA A 365 24.38 20.69 -9.94
C ALA A 365 23.92 19.33 -9.41
N LEU A 366 22.86 18.73 -9.97
CA LEU A 366 22.41 17.40 -9.59
C LEU A 366 23.45 16.31 -9.90
N LYS A 367 24.15 16.42 -11.02
CA LYS A 367 25.25 15.51 -11.37
C LYS A 367 26.37 15.57 -10.33
N ILE A 368 26.85 16.77 -10.00
CA ILE A 368 27.91 16.96 -8.98
C ILE A 368 27.44 16.48 -7.60
N HIS A 369 26.18 16.72 -7.23
CA HIS A 369 25.62 16.21 -5.99
C HIS A 369 25.63 14.67 -5.97
N SER A 370 25.28 14.03 -7.09
CA SER A 370 25.32 12.57 -7.23
C SER A 370 26.76 12.02 -7.12
N GLU A 371 27.71 12.68 -7.75
CA GLU A 371 29.15 12.32 -7.67
C GLU A 371 29.66 12.43 -6.22
N ALA A 372 29.34 13.51 -5.52
CA ALA A 372 29.72 13.69 -4.11
C ALA A 372 29.10 12.59 -3.21
N ARG A 373 27.83 12.23 -3.42
CA ARG A 373 27.19 11.13 -2.69
C ARG A 373 27.83 9.78 -2.98
N MET A 374 28.16 9.51 -4.24
CA MET A 374 28.82 8.28 -4.65
C MET A 374 30.22 8.16 -4.04
N LEU A 375 31.00 9.24 -4.00
CA LEU A 375 32.31 9.30 -3.33
C LEU A 375 32.19 8.95 -1.85
N LEU A 376 31.24 9.55 -1.13
CA LEU A 376 31.03 9.24 0.28
C LEU A 376 30.60 7.80 0.49
N ALA A 377 29.69 7.30 -0.32
CA ALA A 377 29.17 5.95 -0.19
C ALA A 377 30.24 4.88 -0.42
N LYS A 378 31.14 5.10 -1.39
CA LYS A 378 32.19 4.15 -1.80
C LYS A 378 33.55 4.36 -1.11
N SER A 379 33.62 5.23 -0.11
CA SER A 379 34.89 5.49 0.60
C SER A 379 35.56 4.20 1.09
N THR A 380 36.86 4.09 0.87
CA THR A 380 37.67 2.92 1.25
C THR A 380 37.62 2.67 2.75
N SER A 381 37.65 3.72 3.57
CA SER A 381 37.56 3.60 5.02
C SER A 381 36.27 2.97 5.52
N LYS A 382 35.16 3.13 4.79
CA LYS A 382 33.90 2.43 5.10
C LYS A 382 33.97 0.95 4.79
N ILE A 383 34.59 0.58 3.66
CA ILE A 383 34.78 -0.82 3.27
C ILE A 383 35.67 -1.51 4.30
N ASP A 384 36.80 -0.89 4.65
CA ASP A 384 37.75 -1.43 5.64
C ASP A 384 37.09 -1.67 6.99
N LYS A 385 36.30 -0.67 7.46
CA LYS A 385 35.61 -0.79 8.75
C LYS A 385 34.46 -1.79 8.73
N ALA A 386 33.79 -1.93 7.60
CA ALA A 386 32.73 -2.94 7.44
C ALA A 386 33.32 -4.36 7.48
N VAL A 387 34.44 -4.57 6.82
CA VAL A 387 35.16 -5.86 6.83
C VAL A 387 35.66 -6.19 8.23
N GLU A 388 36.26 -5.23 8.95
CA GLU A 388 36.69 -5.39 10.33
C GLU A 388 35.56 -5.84 11.25
N ILE A 389 34.45 -5.06 11.29
CA ILE A 389 33.30 -5.37 12.14
C ILE A 389 32.67 -6.72 11.75
N ALA A 390 32.53 -7.00 10.45
CA ALA A 390 31.92 -8.25 10.00
C ALA A 390 32.74 -9.49 10.44
N ARG A 391 34.06 -9.41 10.41
CA ARG A 391 34.97 -10.48 10.91
C ARG A 391 34.83 -10.66 12.41
N GLU A 392 34.91 -9.59 13.17
CA GLU A 392 34.77 -9.63 14.63
C GLU A 392 33.42 -10.27 15.05
N GLU A 393 32.33 -9.87 14.41
CA GLU A 393 31.04 -10.40 14.73
C GLU A 393 30.85 -11.87 14.28
N TYR A 394 31.45 -12.25 13.17
CA TYR A 394 31.48 -13.63 12.71
C TYR A 394 32.28 -14.54 13.66
N GLU A 395 33.42 -14.07 14.17
CA GLU A 395 34.24 -14.78 15.16
C GLU A 395 33.48 -14.99 16.49
N LYS A 396 32.62 -14.03 16.88
CA LYS A 396 31.72 -14.16 18.03
C LYS A 396 30.56 -15.17 17.80
N GLY A 397 30.49 -15.79 16.61
CA GLY A 397 29.46 -16.75 16.25
C GLY A 397 28.15 -16.14 15.78
N ASN A 398 28.17 -14.87 15.36
CA ASN A 398 26.97 -14.18 14.88
C ASN A 398 26.71 -14.43 13.39
N LYS A 399 25.44 -14.29 13.00
CA LYS A 399 25.01 -14.12 11.62
C LYS A 399 25.02 -12.64 11.28
N VAL A 400 25.76 -12.25 10.24
CA VAL A 400 25.97 -10.85 9.86
C VAL A 400 25.39 -10.59 8.48
N ILE A 401 24.60 -9.52 8.34
CA ILE A 401 24.17 -9.00 7.04
C ILE A 401 24.83 -7.64 6.82
N VAL A 402 25.56 -7.51 5.70
CA VAL A 402 26.18 -6.25 5.28
C VAL A 402 25.34 -5.62 4.17
N PHE A 403 24.80 -4.44 4.44
CA PHE A 403 23.96 -3.68 3.51
C PHE A 403 24.79 -2.59 2.82
N THR A 404 24.77 -2.59 1.50
CA THR A 404 25.42 -1.55 0.68
C THR A 404 24.53 -1.15 -0.49
N GLN A 405 24.79 0.01 -1.09
CA GLN A 405 24.02 0.53 -2.22
C GLN A 405 24.63 0.13 -3.57
N TYR A 406 25.92 -0.09 -3.64
CA TYR A 406 26.67 -0.25 -4.88
C TYR A 406 27.20 -1.66 -5.04
N VAL A 407 27.01 -2.23 -6.25
CA VAL A 407 27.40 -3.61 -6.57
C VAL A 407 28.90 -3.82 -6.47
N ASP A 408 29.72 -2.88 -6.93
CA ASP A 408 31.18 -2.94 -6.84
C ASP A 408 31.68 -2.95 -5.39
N GLN A 409 31.08 -2.12 -4.52
CA GLN A 409 31.34 -2.11 -3.09
C GLN A 409 30.95 -3.45 -2.43
N ALA A 410 29.77 -3.99 -2.81
CA ALA A 410 29.32 -5.29 -2.31
C ALA A 410 30.27 -6.42 -2.70
N ARG A 411 30.72 -6.44 -3.95
CA ARG A 411 31.68 -7.43 -4.46
C ARG A 411 33.03 -7.37 -3.72
N GLU A 412 33.54 -6.17 -3.49
CA GLU A 412 34.79 -5.99 -2.78
C GLU A 412 34.71 -6.46 -1.31
N ILE A 413 33.64 -6.11 -0.61
CA ILE A 413 33.38 -6.56 0.76
C ILE A 413 33.24 -8.08 0.80
N ALA A 414 32.41 -8.66 -0.09
CA ALA A 414 32.18 -10.10 -0.14
C ALA A 414 33.48 -10.87 -0.45
N ARG A 415 34.30 -10.39 -1.40
CA ARG A 415 35.58 -10.98 -1.74
C ARG A 415 36.54 -10.99 -0.55
N ARG A 416 36.66 -9.89 0.22
CA ARG A 416 37.55 -9.79 1.39
C ARG A 416 37.08 -10.65 2.55
N LEU A 417 35.80 -10.93 2.65
CA LEU A 417 35.16 -11.71 3.72
C LEU A 417 34.93 -13.18 3.34
N GLU A 418 35.15 -13.54 2.08
CA GLU A 418 34.73 -14.84 1.51
C GLU A 418 33.25 -15.12 1.80
N ALA A 419 32.42 -14.07 1.68
CA ALA A 419 31.02 -14.07 2.10
C ALA A 419 30.06 -14.32 0.94
N LEU A 420 28.86 -14.80 1.27
CA LEU A 420 27.76 -14.89 0.33
C LEU A 420 27.37 -13.49 -0.19
N LEU A 421 27.12 -13.38 -1.50
CA LEU A 421 26.79 -12.12 -2.16
C LEU A 421 25.44 -12.19 -2.87
N LEU A 422 24.58 -11.20 -2.62
CA LEU A 422 23.33 -11.01 -3.34
C LEU A 422 23.27 -9.60 -3.93
N THR A 423 23.14 -9.53 -5.24
CA THR A 423 22.93 -8.28 -6.00
C THR A 423 21.69 -8.36 -6.84
N GLY A 424 21.29 -7.24 -7.48
CA GLY A 424 20.19 -7.24 -8.44
C GLY A 424 20.39 -8.19 -9.63
N ASP A 425 21.66 -8.42 -10.00
CA ASP A 425 22.03 -9.27 -11.15
C ASP A 425 22.22 -10.75 -10.78
N THR A 426 22.07 -11.12 -9.49
CA THR A 426 22.24 -12.51 -9.05
C THR A 426 21.12 -13.38 -9.62
N PRO A 427 21.43 -14.44 -10.40
CA PRO A 427 20.45 -15.36 -10.94
C PRO A 427 19.54 -15.97 -9.85
N GLU A 428 18.30 -16.26 -10.20
CA GLU A 428 17.28 -16.71 -9.22
C GLU A 428 17.70 -17.99 -8.48
N GLU A 429 18.29 -18.96 -9.18
CA GLU A 429 18.75 -20.21 -8.58
C GLU A 429 19.93 -20.02 -7.61
N GLU A 430 20.89 -19.16 -7.96
CA GLU A 430 22.01 -18.80 -7.08
C GLU A 430 21.52 -18.04 -5.86
N ARG A 431 20.56 -17.15 -6.05
CA ARG A 431 19.91 -16.38 -4.98
C ARG A 431 19.23 -17.31 -3.98
N LYS A 432 18.42 -18.26 -4.46
CA LYS A 432 17.77 -19.27 -3.60
C LYS A 432 18.78 -20.09 -2.83
N ARG A 433 19.86 -20.53 -3.48
CA ARG A 433 20.93 -21.31 -2.84
C ARG A 433 21.61 -20.50 -1.74
N ALA A 434 22.04 -19.28 -2.03
CA ALA A 434 22.71 -18.43 -1.04
C ALA A 434 21.81 -18.11 0.17
N LEU A 435 20.51 -17.84 -0.07
CA LEU A 435 19.56 -17.61 1.02
C LEU A 435 19.33 -18.86 1.87
N GLN A 436 19.25 -20.04 1.27
CA GLN A 436 19.13 -21.31 1.99
C GLN A 436 20.40 -21.60 2.79
N GLU A 437 21.55 -21.46 2.19
CA GLU A 437 22.83 -21.64 2.87
C GLU A 437 22.94 -20.73 4.09
N PHE A 438 22.69 -19.43 3.93
CA PHE A 438 22.69 -18.48 5.04
C PHE A 438 21.62 -18.81 6.08
N LYS A 439 20.42 -19.28 5.67
CA LYS A 439 19.32 -19.61 6.57
C LYS A 439 19.70 -20.73 7.55
N TYR A 440 20.33 -21.79 7.05
CA TYR A 440 20.64 -22.98 7.85
C TYR A 440 22.00 -22.93 8.54
N ALA A 441 22.86 -22.00 8.17
CA ALA A 441 24.15 -21.79 8.85
C ALA A 441 23.93 -21.32 10.30
N GLN A 442 24.73 -21.79 11.23
CA GLN A 442 24.75 -21.27 12.61
C GLN A 442 25.38 -19.88 12.70
N ARG A 443 26.42 -19.63 11.89
CA ARG A 443 27.08 -18.34 11.70
C ARG A 443 27.34 -18.12 10.22
N GLY A 444 27.42 -16.89 9.77
CA GLY A 444 27.67 -16.60 8.36
C GLY A 444 27.67 -15.09 8.08
N ILE A 445 28.22 -14.72 6.94
CA ILE A 445 28.20 -13.34 6.46
C ILE A 445 27.50 -13.32 5.11
N LEU A 446 26.50 -12.46 4.97
CA LEU A 446 25.77 -12.21 3.74
C LEU A 446 25.89 -10.75 3.35
N VAL A 447 26.41 -10.45 2.17
CA VAL A 447 26.49 -9.09 1.63
C VAL A 447 25.37 -8.88 0.64
N VAL A 448 24.56 -7.83 0.83
CA VAL A 448 23.42 -7.53 -0.03
C VAL A 448 23.46 -6.11 -0.54
N THR A 449 23.00 -5.92 -1.80
CA THR A 449 22.77 -4.56 -2.33
C THR A 449 21.33 -4.14 -2.17
N THR A 450 21.08 -2.83 -2.16
CA THR A 450 19.74 -2.22 -1.99
C THR A 450 18.71 -2.74 -3.00
N VAL A 451 19.13 -3.03 -4.23
CA VAL A 451 18.25 -3.56 -5.29
C VAL A 451 17.85 -5.02 -5.02
N GLY A 452 18.70 -5.76 -4.28
CA GLY A 452 18.40 -7.12 -3.85
C GLY A 452 17.65 -7.22 -2.52
N ASP A 453 17.40 -6.11 -1.85
CA ASP A 453 16.93 -5.98 -0.47
C ASP A 453 15.39 -5.86 -0.38
N GLU A 454 14.77 -5.15 -1.33
CA GLU A 454 13.31 -4.95 -1.36
C GLU A 454 12.61 -6.20 -1.91
N GLY A 455 11.81 -6.83 -1.05
CA GLY A 455 11.00 -7.99 -1.42
C GLY A 455 11.63 -9.37 -1.21
N LEU A 456 12.93 -9.46 -0.88
CA LEU A 456 13.54 -10.73 -0.51
C LEU A 456 13.22 -11.11 0.93
N ASP A 457 12.88 -12.37 1.17
CA ASP A 457 12.84 -12.93 2.52
C ASP A 457 14.26 -13.29 2.97
N ILE A 458 15.04 -12.25 3.31
CA ILE A 458 16.38 -12.44 3.85
C ILE A 458 16.25 -13.11 5.21
N PRO A 459 16.95 -14.23 5.44
CA PRO A 459 16.89 -14.97 6.70
C PRO A 459 17.36 -14.11 7.89
N ASP A 460 16.95 -14.50 9.08
CA ASP A 460 17.26 -13.81 10.32
C ASP A 460 18.75 -13.72 10.58
N ALA A 461 19.21 -12.54 10.99
CA ALA A 461 20.57 -12.28 11.42
C ALA A 461 20.58 -11.59 12.80
N ASN A 462 21.71 -11.64 13.50
CA ASN A 462 21.89 -10.95 14.78
C ASN A 462 22.47 -9.56 14.59
N VAL A 463 23.30 -9.42 13.55
CA VAL A 463 24.09 -8.23 13.29
C VAL A 463 23.80 -7.73 11.88
N GLY A 464 23.53 -6.43 11.77
CA GLY A 464 23.45 -5.70 10.52
C GLY A 464 24.56 -4.66 10.45
N ILE A 465 25.17 -4.49 9.28
CA ILE A 465 26.17 -3.45 9.02
C ILE A 465 25.68 -2.61 7.85
N LEU A 466 25.38 -1.35 8.09
CA LEU A 466 24.99 -0.40 7.06
C LEU A 466 26.24 0.38 6.61
N VAL A 467 26.79 0.03 5.46
CA VAL A 467 28.03 0.63 4.90
C VAL A 467 27.70 1.86 4.08
N SER A 468 26.75 1.72 3.17
CA SER A 468 26.19 2.80 2.39
C SER A 468 24.69 2.60 2.28
N GLY A 469 23.95 3.65 2.40
CA GLY A 469 22.51 3.55 2.39
C GLY A 469 21.86 4.77 1.77
N THR A 470 20.66 4.59 1.28
CA THR A 470 19.76 5.69 1.00
C THR A 470 19.51 6.43 2.30
N GLY A 471 19.47 7.75 2.26
CA GLY A 471 19.12 8.59 3.42
C GLY A 471 17.72 8.33 3.99
N SER A 472 16.99 7.37 3.42
CA SER A 472 15.62 7.03 3.79
C SER A 472 15.56 6.27 5.12
N ARG A 473 14.89 6.87 6.10
CA ARG A 473 14.56 6.25 7.40
C ARG A 473 13.79 4.95 7.22
N ARG A 474 12.92 4.86 6.23
CA ARG A 474 12.11 3.67 5.93
C ARG A 474 12.97 2.45 5.64
N GLN A 475 13.93 2.57 4.73
CA GLN A 475 14.82 1.45 4.41
C GLN A 475 15.66 1.04 5.62
N PHE A 476 16.09 1.99 6.43
CA PHE A 476 16.76 1.69 7.70
C PHE A 476 15.88 0.86 8.64
N ILE A 477 14.61 1.26 8.84
CA ILE A 477 13.65 0.53 9.68
C ILE A 477 13.33 -0.85 9.09
N GLN A 478 13.19 -0.98 7.78
CA GLN A 478 12.96 -2.27 7.13
C GLN A 478 14.14 -3.23 7.32
N ARG A 479 15.37 -2.74 7.21
CA ARG A 479 16.60 -3.51 7.46
C ARG A 479 16.72 -3.90 8.92
N LEU A 480 16.52 -2.96 9.82
CA LEU A 480 16.48 -3.22 11.26
C LEU A 480 15.44 -4.28 11.61
N GLY A 481 14.24 -4.20 11.03
CA GLY A 481 13.17 -5.16 11.24
C GLY A 481 13.50 -6.61 10.85
N ARG A 482 14.47 -6.83 9.96
CA ARG A 482 14.99 -8.18 9.63
C ARG A 482 15.84 -8.76 10.76
N LEU A 483 16.44 -7.90 11.59
CA LEU A 483 17.23 -8.29 12.76
C LEU A 483 16.36 -8.49 14.01
N LEU A 484 15.18 -7.85 14.05
CA LEU A 484 14.32 -7.77 15.24
C LEU A 484 13.44 -9.00 15.49
N ARG A 485 13.52 -10.05 14.69
CA ARG A 485 12.72 -11.24 14.92
C ARG A 485 13.17 -11.93 16.22
N PRO A 486 12.23 -12.27 17.11
CA PRO A 486 12.56 -12.95 18.37
C PRO A 486 13.35 -14.23 18.12
N LYS A 487 14.43 -14.43 18.87
CA LYS A 487 15.29 -15.62 18.75
C LYS A 487 15.29 -16.42 20.04
N PRO A 488 15.45 -17.76 19.96
CA PRO A 488 15.72 -18.55 21.14
C PRO A 488 16.97 -18.01 21.87
N GLY A 489 16.84 -17.73 23.16
CA GLY A 489 17.95 -17.22 24.00
C GLY A 489 18.04 -15.71 24.13
N GLY A 490 17.09 -14.92 23.60
CA GLY A 490 16.96 -13.47 23.88
C GLY A 490 18.14 -12.61 23.43
N LYS A 491 18.92 -13.03 22.43
CA LYS A 491 20.08 -12.25 21.94
C LYS A 491 19.63 -10.93 21.36
N GLU A 492 20.25 -9.84 21.81
CA GLU A 492 20.07 -8.48 21.29
C GLU A 492 20.51 -8.41 19.82
N ALA A 493 19.72 -7.72 18.99
CA ALA A 493 20.11 -7.41 17.62
C ALA A 493 20.99 -6.15 17.60
N VAL A 494 22.06 -6.16 16.82
CA VAL A 494 22.96 -5.01 16.70
C VAL A 494 22.99 -4.51 15.26
N MET A 495 22.76 -3.21 15.08
CA MET A 495 22.92 -2.53 13.78
C MET A 495 24.09 -1.55 13.87
N TYR A 496 25.15 -1.82 13.13
CA TYR A 496 26.25 -0.88 12.93
C TYR A 496 25.93 0.06 11.75
N GLU A 497 25.95 1.36 11.99
CA GLU A 497 25.80 2.38 10.96
C GLU A 497 27.14 3.08 10.75
N ILE A 498 27.81 2.81 9.62
CA ILE A 498 29.11 3.41 9.30
C ILE A 498 28.90 4.73 8.58
N ILE A 499 29.36 5.81 9.16
CA ILE A 499 29.23 7.18 8.63
C ILE A 499 30.58 7.89 8.55
N LEU A 500 30.69 8.80 7.59
CA LEU A 500 31.86 9.65 7.43
C LEU A 500 31.74 10.91 8.26
N GLU A 501 32.72 11.15 9.10
CA GLU A 501 32.81 12.35 9.92
C GLU A 501 32.90 13.63 9.06
N LYS A 502 32.30 14.71 9.55
CA LYS A 502 32.34 16.04 8.91
C LYS A 502 31.80 16.06 7.48
N THR A 503 30.84 15.18 7.19
CA THR A 503 30.13 15.10 5.91
C THR A 503 28.62 15.25 6.10
N THR A 504 27.86 15.28 4.99
CA THR A 504 26.40 15.30 5.01
C THR A 504 25.80 14.04 5.63
N GLU A 505 26.53 12.92 5.66
CA GLU A 505 26.06 11.68 6.28
C GLU A 505 25.90 11.80 7.81
N GLU A 506 26.78 12.53 8.47
CA GLU A 506 26.69 12.75 9.92
C GLU A 506 25.41 13.52 10.29
N PHE A 507 25.05 14.53 9.50
CA PHE A 507 23.80 15.25 9.68
C PHE A 507 22.58 14.36 9.46
N GLN A 508 22.59 13.57 8.38
CA GLN A 508 21.49 12.63 8.07
C GLN A 508 21.34 11.55 9.15
N ALA A 509 22.44 11.03 9.68
CA ALA A 509 22.42 10.05 10.76
C ALA A 509 21.82 10.64 12.06
N ARG A 510 22.14 11.89 12.40
CA ARG A 510 21.52 12.59 13.53
C ARG A 510 20.01 12.76 13.30
N LYS A 511 19.59 13.24 12.14
CA LYS A 511 18.17 13.41 11.79
C LYS A 511 17.38 12.09 11.89
N ARG A 512 17.99 10.96 11.52
CA ARG A 512 17.33 9.63 11.67
C ARG A 512 17.10 9.22 13.14
N LYS A 513 17.93 9.71 14.06
CA LYS A 513 17.84 9.38 15.50
C LYS A 513 16.92 10.29 16.30
N THR A 514 16.79 11.56 15.91
CA THR A 514 16.10 12.59 16.69
C THR A 514 14.61 12.75 16.36
N LEU A 515 14.14 12.26 15.25
CA LEU A 515 12.73 12.35 14.89
C LEU A 515 11.92 11.27 15.62
N ASN A 516 11.32 11.63 16.74
CA ASN A 516 10.16 10.93 17.28
C ASN A 516 9.02 11.04 16.26
N LEU A 517 8.28 9.96 16.04
CA LEU A 517 7.19 9.95 15.05
C LEU A 517 6.06 10.91 15.44
N ASP A 518 5.89 11.14 16.75
CA ASP A 518 4.89 12.06 17.32
C ASP A 518 5.17 13.52 16.93
N GLU A 519 6.43 13.94 16.82
CA GLU A 519 6.81 15.25 16.27
C GLU A 519 6.47 15.37 14.78
N TYR A 520 6.63 14.28 14.03
CA TYR A 520 6.36 14.27 12.58
C TYR A 520 4.86 14.32 12.26
N LEU A 521 4.03 13.68 13.08
CA LEU A 521 2.57 13.72 12.96
C LEU A 521 1.97 15.01 13.52
N GLY A 522 2.67 15.69 14.47
CA GLY A 522 2.28 16.97 15.05
C GLY A 522 2.59 18.17 14.15
N GLU A 523 3.74 18.17 13.47
CA GLU A 523 4.12 19.25 12.54
C GLU A 523 3.23 19.33 11.30
N ASP A 524 2.73 18.18 10.79
CA ASP A 524 1.82 18.17 9.65
C ASP A 524 0.40 18.66 9.97
N GLN A 525 -0.01 18.66 11.25
CA GLN A 525 -1.29 19.25 11.66
C GLN A 525 -1.24 20.78 11.80
N GLU A 526 -0.09 21.37 12.11
CA GLU A 526 0.05 22.83 12.20
C GLU A 526 0.30 23.51 10.86
N THR A 527 0.89 22.84 9.87
CA THR A 527 1.14 23.42 8.53
C THR A 527 -0.05 23.38 7.58
N SER A 528 -1.13 22.67 7.93
CA SER A 528 -2.38 22.64 7.14
C SER A 528 -3.38 23.76 7.49
N LEU A 529 -3.01 24.71 8.37
CA LEU A 529 -3.85 25.81 8.82
C LEU A 529 -3.40 27.21 8.30
N TYR A 530 -2.48 27.27 7.32
CA TYR A 530 -2.16 28.55 6.66
C TYR A 530 -2.15 28.41 5.14
#